data_fe2221bc32235ffe5ad3131c9ac558fe
#
_entry.id   fe2221bc32235ffe5ad3131c9ac558fe
#
_cell.length_a   1.000
_cell.length_b   1.000
_cell.length_c   1.000
_cell.angle_alpha   90.00
_cell.angle_beta   90.00
_cell.angle_gamma   90.00
#
_symmetry.space_group_name_H-M   'P 1'
#
loop_
_entity.id
_entity.type
_entity.pdbx_description
1 polymer ?
#
loop_
_entity_poly.entity_id
_entity_poly.type
_entity_poly.pdbx_seq_one_letter_code
_entity_poly.pdbx_strand_id
1 'polypeptide(L)'
;CFIWGDVRATTDEEKLAAYSQGREAGRRAIELAPRNALAHLFYGINTGRWGQTRGVLRSLFLLSELRETIRQTLDLDPTLAAAYALAGNVDYEVPAMFGGSLERAEGYFRRGLGLDPHFTALRLGLGKVLRKQGRVAEAQQELRAVLDEAAPTNPAEWSTRDAPQARTLLSGPRP
;
A
#
# COMPACT_ATOMS: atom_id res chain seq x y z
N CYS A 1 3.43 2.56 14.05
CA CYS A 1 4.19 3.72 13.51
C CYS A 1 3.56 4.23 12.21
N PHE A 2 3.42 3.40 11.13
CA PHE A 2 2.88 3.92 9.86
C PHE A 2 1.44 4.44 10.00
N ILE A 3 0.54 3.75 10.71
CA ILE A 3 -0.84 4.23 10.96
C ILE A 3 -0.82 5.58 11.66
N TRP A 4 0.03 5.78 12.65
CA TRP A 4 0.16 7.07 13.32
C TRP A 4 0.64 8.16 12.36
N GLY A 5 1.64 7.87 11.56
CA GLY A 5 2.15 8.78 10.53
C GLY A 5 1.13 9.11 9.45
N ASP A 6 0.30 8.13 9.04
CA ASP A 6 -0.72 8.32 8.01
C ASP A 6 -1.96 9.09 8.52
N VAL A 7 -2.30 9.00 9.82
CA VAL A 7 -3.58 9.47 10.38
C VAL A 7 -3.43 10.64 11.35
N ARG A 8 -2.34 10.68 12.12
CA ARG A 8 -2.16 11.65 13.21
C ARG A 8 -1.11 12.72 12.92
N ALA A 9 -0.06 12.38 12.17
CA ALA A 9 0.99 13.32 11.85
C ALA A 9 0.48 14.41 10.89
N THR A 10 0.69 15.65 11.26
CA THR A 10 0.24 16.83 10.49
C THR A 10 1.36 17.43 9.64
N THR A 11 2.61 17.17 10.00
CA THR A 11 3.79 17.66 9.28
C THR A 11 4.60 16.51 8.69
N ASP A 12 5.37 16.79 7.65
CA ASP A 12 6.28 15.80 7.06
C ASP A 12 7.39 15.39 8.02
N GLU A 13 7.80 16.25 8.94
CA GLU A 13 8.77 15.93 9.99
C GLU A 13 8.21 14.87 10.95
N GLU A 14 6.98 15.06 11.43
CA GLU A 14 6.29 14.08 12.28
C GLU A 14 6.10 12.74 11.57
N LYS A 15 5.71 12.77 10.29
CA LYS A 15 5.60 11.54 9.45
C LYS A 15 6.93 10.84 9.34
N LEU A 16 7.99 11.55 9.00
CA LEU A 16 9.34 10.99 8.87
C LEU A 16 9.83 10.38 10.17
N ALA A 17 9.58 11.04 11.32
CA ALA A 17 9.92 10.50 12.63
C ALA A 17 9.19 9.18 12.90
N ALA A 18 7.87 9.15 12.66
CA ALA A 18 7.04 7.95 12.87
C ALA A 18 7.48 6.78 11.96
N TYR A 19 7.71 7.05 10.67
CA TYR A 19 8.13 6.02 9.73
C TYR A 19 9.56 5.55 9.99
N SER A 20 10.47 6.43 10.42
CA SER A 20 11.83 6.05 10.84
C SER A 20 11.82 5.10 12.04
N GLN A 21 11.00 5.40 13.05
CA GLN A 21 10.80 4.49 14.19
C GLN A 21 10.22 3.14 13.74
N GLY A 22 9.25 3.16 12.81
CA GLY A 22 8.66 1.94 12.25
C GLY A 22 9.66 1.10 11.47
N ARG A 23 10.55 1.73 10.68
CA ARG A 23 11.64 1.06 9.96
C ARG A 23 12.61 0.40 10.94
N GLU A 24 13.06 1.14 11.95
CA GLU A 24 14.00 0.62 12.95
C GLU A 24 13.40 -0.56 13.72
N ALA A 25 12.14 -0.45 14.17
CA ALA A 25 11.44 -1.54 14.83
C ALA A 25 11.29 -2.76 13.91
N GLY A 26 10.96 -2.54 12.63
CA GLY A 26 10.86 -3.61 11.63
C GLY A 26 12.20 -4.29 11.38
N ARG A 27 13.29 -3.53 11.23
CA ARG A 27 14.64 -4.07 11.09
C ARG A 27 15.01 -4.93 12.29
N ARG A 28 14.76 -4.44 13.50
CA ARG A 28 15.02 -5.20 14.72
C ARG A 28 14.17 -6.48 14.82
N ALA A 29 12.93 -6.43 14.39
CA ALA A 29 12.07 -7.60 14.34
C ALA A 29 12.58 -8.66 13.34
N ILE A 30 13.12 -8.23 12.18
CA ILE A 30 13.75 -9.13 11.20
C ILE A 30 15.02 -9.79 11.80
N GLU A 31 15.86 -9.02 12.50
CA GLU A 31 17.05 -9.56 13.19
C GLU A 31 16.69 -10.65 14.20
N LEU A 32 15.60 -10.45 14.98
CA LEU A 32 15.15 -11.38 16.00
C LEU A 32 14.41 -12.60 15.42
N ALA A 33 13.68 -12.40 14.33
CA ALA A 33 12.86 -13.42 13.69
C ALA A 33 12.94 -13.31 12.15
N PRO A 34 14.04 -13.75 11.50
CA PRO A 34 14.26 -13.54 10.06
C PRO A 34 13.22 -14.20 9.15
N ARG A 35 12.52 -15.22 9.65
CA ARG A 35 11.46 -15.91 8.90
C ARG A 35 10.05 -15.42 9.22
N ASN A 36 9.89 -14.29 9.89
CA ASN A 36 8.60 -13.72 10.18
C ASN A 36 8.18 -12.75 9.02
N ALA A 37 7.24 -13.18 8.18
CA ALA A 37 6.75 -12.41 7.04
C ALA A 37 6.20 -11.03 7.46
N LEU A 38 5.54 -10.93 8.62
CA LEU A 38 5.00 -9.66 9.14
C LEU A 38 6.12 -8.67 9.49
N ALA A 39 7.28 -9.14 10.00
CA ALA A 39 8.41 -8.26 10.27
C ALA A 39 8.91 -7.60 8.98
N HIS A 40 9.09 -8.39 7.90
CA HIS A 40 9.46 -7.88 6.58
C HIS A 40 8.38 -6.96 6.01
N LEU A 41 7.10 -7.33 6.11
CA LEU A 41 5.99 -6.50 5.65
C LEU A 41 6.00 -5.11 6.30
N PHE A 42 6.05 -5.04 7.62
CA PHE A 42 6.01 -3.76 8.35
C PHE A 42 7.27 -2.93 8.12
N TYR A 43 8.41 -3.56 7.97
CA TYR A 43 9.63 -2.87 7.52
C TYR A 43 9.44 -2.24 6.14
N GLY A 44 8.90 -3.01 5.18
CA GLY A 44 8.62 -2.54 3.82
C GLY A 44 7.61 -1.39 3.78
N ILE A 45 6.48 -1.49 4.51
CA ILE A 45 5.47 -0.42 4.58
C ILE A 45 6.08 0.88 5.09
N ASN A 46 6.80 0.84 6.23
CA ASN A 46 7.42 2.04 6.80
C ASN A 46 8.53 2.60 5.89
N THR A 47 9.28 1.73 5.19
CA THR A 47 10.31 2.14 4.21
C THR A 47 9.67 2.86 3.02
N GLY A 48 8.59 2.33 2.46
CA GLY A 48 7.85 2.96 1.37
C GLY A 48 7.29 4.33 1.78
N ARG A 49 6.63 4.42 2.93
CA ARG A 49 6.08 5.66 3.47
C ARG A 49 7.15 6.72 3.73
N TRP A 50 8.25 6.32 4.33
CA TRP A 50 9.39 7.19 4.57
C TRP A 50 9.98 7.75 3.28
N GLY A 51 10.12 6.91 2.26
CA GLY A 51 10.59 7.32 0.94
C GLY A 51 9.64 8.30 0.28
N GLN A 52 8.34 8.02 0.24
CA GLN A 52 7.30 8.89 -0.32
C GLN A 52 7.31 10.29 0.31
N THR A 53 7.43 10.38 1.63
CA THR A 53 7.49 11.67 2.34
C THR A 53 8.72 12.49 1.97
N ARG A 54 9.82 11.85 1.58
CA ARG A 54 11.06 12.52 1.14
C ARG A 54 11.08 12.93 -0.34
N GLY A 55 10.05 12.56 -1.07
CA GLY A 55 9.89 12.88 -2.49
C GLY A 55 10.37 11.78 -3.43
N VAL A 56 9.88 11.85 -4.68
CA VAL A 56 10.01 10.78 -5.69
C VAL A 56 11.46 10.38 -5.93
N LEU A 57 12.36 11.33 -6.15
CA LEU A 57 13.76 11.02 -6.47
C LEU A 57 14.48 10.28 -5.34
N ARG A 58 14.21 10.65 -4.09
CA ARG A 58 14.81 9.97 -2.92
C ARG A 58 14.22 8.59 -2.68
N SER A 59 12.92 8.40 -2.99
CA SER A 59 12.28 7.09 -2.87
C SER A 59 12.81 6.07 -3.86
N LEU A 60 13.30 6.49 -5.03
CA LEU A 60 13.89 5.60 -6.02
C LEU A 60 15.14 4.87 -5.53
N PHE A 61 15.95 5.50 -4.67
CA PHE A 61 17.12 4.82 -4.06
C PHE A 61 16.73 3.66 -3.14
N LEU A 62 15.49 3.67 -2.61
CA LEU A 62 14.97 2.61 -1.76
C LEU A 62 14.24 1.52 -2.54
N LEU A 63 14.03 1.71 -3.84
CA LEU A 63 13.17 0.82 -4.64
C LEU A 63 13.70 -0.61 -4.70
N SER A 64 15.02 -0.77 -4.85
CA SER A 64 15.64 -2.11 -4.87
C SER A 64 15.45 -2.84 -3.53
N GLU A 65 15.74 -2.14 -2.42
CA GLU A 65 15.54 -2.66 -1.07
C GLU A 65 14.07 -3.02 -0.82
N LEU A 66 13.15 -2.15 -1.23
CA LEU A 66 11.72 -2.35 -1.04
C LEU A 66 11.18 -3.54 -1.85
N ARG A 67 11.62 -3.69 -3.11
CA ARG A 67 11.25 -4.84 -3.94
C ARG A 67 11.78 -6.16 -3.37
N GLU A 68 13.00 -6.17 -2.87
CA GLU A 68 13.58 -7.35 -2.23
C GLU A 68 12.83 -7.70 -0.94
N THR A 69 12.47 -6.70 -0.14
CA THR A 69 11.65 -6.90 1.07
C THR A 69 10.28 -7.49 0.74
N ILE A 70 9.62 -6.99 -0.32
CA ILE A 70 8.35 -7.53 -0.80
C ILE A 70 8.50 -8.99 -1.25
N ARG A 71 9.55 -9.29 -2.03
CA ARG A 71 9.83 -10.65 -2.48
C ARG A 71 10.02 -11.60 -1.30
N GLN A 72 10.85 -11.23 -0.33
CA GLN A 72 11.07 -12.01 0.90
C GLN A 72 9.79 -12.22 1.69
N THR A 73 8.96 -11.18 1.82
CA THR A 73 7.67 -11.28 2.50
C THR A 73 6.77 -12.33 1.83
N LEU A 74 6.66 -12.30 0.50
CA LEU A 74 5.82 -13.22 -0.27
C LEU A 74 6.40 -14.64 -0.35
N ASP A 75 7.73 -14.80 -0.31
CA ASP A 75 8.40 -16.09 -0.23
C ASP A 75 8.15 -16.76 1.15
N LEU A 76 8.09 -15.96 2.22
CA LEU A 76 7.82 -16.43 3.57
C LEU A 76 6.34 -16.74 3.82
N ASP A 77 5.45 -15.91 3.28
CA ASP A 77 4.00 -16.10 3.38
C ASP A 77 3.30 -15.62 2.09
N PRO A 78 3.06 -16.52 1.12
CA PRO A 78 2.37 -16.20 -0.12
C PRO A 78 0.86 -15.95 0.04
N THR A 79 0.31 -16.16 1.24
CA THR A 79 -1.11 -15.92 1.56
C THR A 79 -1.36 -14.59 2.25
N LEU A 80 -0.31 -13.82 2.54
CA LEU A 80 -0.40 -12.54 3.23
C LEU A 80 -0.93 -11.44 2.29
N ALA A 81 -2.24 -11.21 2.29
CA ALA A 81 -2.91 -10.25 1.40
C ALA A 81 -2.31 -8.83 1.47
N ALA A 82 -1.86 -8.39 2.66
CA ALA A 82 -1.23 -7.09 2.86
C ALA A 82 0.11 -6.93 2.10
N ALA A 83 0.83 -8.02 1.83
CA ALA A 83 2.05 -7.98 1.03
C ALA A 83 1.74 -7.65 -0.44
N TYR A 84 0.63 -8.16 -0.97
CA TYR A 84 0.16 -7.81 -2.31
C TYR A 84 -0.32 -6.35 -2.39
N ALA A 85 -0.92 -5.82 -1.31
CA ALA A 85 -1.25 -4.40 -1.24
C ALA A 85 0.01 -3.52 -1.31
N LEU A 86 1.08 -3.90 -0.60
CA LEU A 86 2.35 -3.20 -0.65
C LEU A 86 2.99 -3.29 -2.05
N ALA A 87 3.04 -4.48 -2.66
CA ALA A 87 3.58 -4.70 -3.99
C ALA A 87 2.82 -3.89 -5.07
N GLY A 88 1.49 -3.93 -5.04
CA GLY A 88 0.63 -3.18 -5.95
C GLY A 88 0.82 -1.67 -5.82
N ASN A 89 0.92 -1.16 -4.59
CA ASN A 89 1.18 0.26 -4.35
C ASN A 89 2.55 0.70 -4.89
N VAL A 90 3.59 -0.11 -4.74
CA VAL A 90 4.93 0.20 -5.28
C VAL A 90 4.88 0.30 -6.81
N ASP A 91 4.27 -0.66 -7.48
CA ASP A 91 4.17 -0.64 -8.94
C ASP A 91 3.23 0.45 -9.48
N TYR A 92 2.24 0.88 -8.69
CA TYR A 92 1.36 2.01 -9.02
C TYR A 92 2.05 3.37 -8.89
N GLU A 93 2.84 3.58 -7.82
CA GLU A 93 3.45 4.86 -7.49
C GLU A 93 4.75 5.12 -8.28
N VAL A 94 5.49 4.07 -8.59
CA VAL A 94 6.76 4.18 -9.33
C VAL A 94 6.46 4.50 -10.81
N PRO A 95 7.06 5.55 -11.40
CA PRO A 95 6.92 5.81 -12.82
C PRO A 95 7.42 4.65 -13.68
N ALA A 96 6.78 4.44 -14.85
CA ALA A 96 7.13 3.33 -15.76
C ALA A 96 8.61 3.34 -16.17
N MET A 97 9.20 4.52 -16.38
CA MET A 97 10.63 4.68 -16.72
C MET A 97 11.59 4.17 -15.63
N PHE A 98 11.10 4.00 -14.40
CA PHE A 98 11.83 3.40 -13.26
C PHE A 98 11.30 2.00 -12.91
N GLY A 99 10.56 1.39 -13.83
CA GLY A 99 10.10 0.02 -13.72
C GLY A 99 8.80 -0.17 -12.93
N GLY A 100 7.98 0.87 -12.73
CA GLY A 100 6.59 0.75 -12.28
C GLY A 100 5.71 0.18 -13.40
N SER A 101 4.58 -0.46 -13.04
CA SER A 101 3.66 -1.05 -14.02
C SER A 101 2.24 -1.09 -13.47
N LEU A 102 1.32 -0.45 -14.15
CA LEU A 102 -0.11 -0.52 -13.80
C LEU A 102 -0.67 -1.93 -13.96
N GLU A 103 -0.18 -2.70 -14.92
CA GLU A 103 -0.61 -4.08 -15.14
C GLU A 103 -0.18 -4.99 -13.98
N ARG A 104 1.09 -4.88 -13.53
CA ARG A 104 1.55 -5.64 -12.37
C ARG A 104 0.83 -5.20 -11.10
N ALA A 105 0.62 -3.88 -10.92
CA ALA A 105 -0.15 -3.35 -9.80
C ALA A 105 -1.56 -3.93 -9.75
N GLU A 106 -2.28 -3.97 -10.89
CA GLU A 106 -3.59 -4.61 -11.01
C GLU A 106 -3.53 -6.09 -10.64
N GLY A 107 -2.55 -6.82 -11.17
CA GLY A 107 -2.35 -8.23 -10.86
C GLY A 107 -2.15 -8.50 -9.36
N TYR A 108 -1.33 -7.68 -8.70
CA TYR A 108 -1.12 -7.78 -7.24
C TYR A 108 -2.40 -7.49 -6.46
N PHE A 109 -3.13 -6.42 -6.77
CA PHE A 109 -4.37 -6.09 -6.07
C PHE A 109 -5.43 -7.18 -6.25
N ARG A 110 -5.61 -7.71 -7.47
CA ARG A 110 -6.55 -8.81 -7.71
C ARG A 110 -6.16 -10.08 -6.97
N ARG A 111 -4.86 -10.41 -6.94
CA ARG A 111 -4.38 -11.57 -6.18
C ARG A 111 -4.63 -11.41 -4.69
N GLY A 112 -4.34 -10.25 -4.13
CA GLY A 112 -4.61 -9.96 -2.72
C GLY A 112 -6.10 -10.05 -2.39
N LEU A 113 -6.99 -9.55 -3.26
CA LEU A 113 -8.45 -9.66 -3.11
C LEU A 113 -8.96 -11.10 -3.21
N GLY A 114 -8.28 -11.98 -3.95
CA GLY A 114 -8.57 -13.41 -3.96
C GLY A 114 -8.23 -14.10 -2.64
N LEU A 115 -7.30 -13.54 -1.85
CA LEU A 115 -6.93 -14.04 -0.53
C LEU A 115 -7.77 -13.44 0.59
N ASP A 116 -8.06 -12.13 0.48
CA ASP A 116 -8.88 -11.39 1.45
C ASP A 116 -9.83 -10.42 0.71
N PRO A 117 -11.08 -10.85 0.41
CA PRO A 117 -12.07 -10.02 -0.27
C PRO A 117 -12.53 -8.79 0.52
N HIS A 118 -12.38 -8.80 1.83
CA HIS A 118 -12.78 -7.73 2.74
C HIS A 118 -11.69 -6.67 2.98
N PHE A 119 -10.50 -6.85 2.37
CA PHE A 119 -9.40 -5.92 2.54
C PHE A 119 -9.56 -4.69 1.64
N THR A 120 -10.18 -3.66 2.16
CA THR A 120 -10.58 -2.44 1.43
C THR A 120 -9.41 -1.68 0.79
N ALA A 121 -8.22 -1.73 1.38
CA ALA A 121 -7.02 -1.12 0.79
C ALA A 121 -6.65 -1.72 -0.58
N LEU A 122 -6.88 -3.02 -0.79
CA LEU A 122 -6.66 -3.68 -2.08
C LEU A 122 -7.68 -3.20 -3.13
N ARG A 123 -8.96 -3.07 -2.75
CA ARG A 123 -10.00 -2.54 -3.64
C ARG A 123 -9.74 -1.08 -4.00
N LEU A 124 -9.37 -0.27 -3.02
CA LEU A 124 -9.00 1.13 -3.25
C LEU A 124 -7.82 1.23 -4.22
N GLY A 125 -6.78 0.40 -4.03
CA GLY A 125 -5.62 0.32 -4.92
C GLY A 125 -6.03 -0.08 -6.34
N LEU A 126 -6.86 -1.11 -6.47
CA LEU A 126 -7.38 -1.57 -7.77
C LEU A 126 -8.19 -0.45 -8.46
N GLY A 127 -9.09 0.22 -7.73
CA GLY A 127 -9.85 1.34 -8.26
C GLY A 127 -8.97 2.49 -8.77
N LYS A 128 -7.88 2.81 -8.07
CA LYS A 128 -6.88 3.80 -8.51
C LYS A 128 -6.18 3.38 -9.80
N VAL A 129 -5.76 2.13 -9.89
CA VAL A 129 -5.10 1.57 -11.09
C VAL A 129 -6.04 1.62 -12.28
N LEU A 130 -7.26 1.09 -12.16
CA LEU A 130 -8.26 1.06 -13.22
C LEU A 130 -8.59 2.48 -13.72
N ARG A 131 -8.70 3.44 -12.80
CA ARG A 131 -8.90 4.84 -13.16
C ARG A 131 -7.73 5.38 -14.00
N LYS A 132 -6.49 5.09 -13.60
CA LYS A 132 -5.28 5.53 -14.32
C LYS A 132 -5.13 4.86 -15.69
N GLN A 133 -5.72 3.67 -15.87
CA GLN A 133 -5.82 2.96 -17.15
C GLN A 133 -7.00 3.45 -18.03
N GLY A 134 -7.83 4.41 -17.57
CA GLY A 134 -9.03 4.87 -18.29
C GLY A 134 -10.24 3.95 -18.18
N ARG A 135 -10.19 2.87 -17.40
CA ARG A 135 -11.27 1.90 -17.15
C ARG A 135 -12.23 2.42 -16.08
N VAL A 136 -12.88 3.56 -16.40
CA VAL A 136 -13.63 4.36 -15.42
C VAL A 136 -14.79 3.60 -14.77
N ALA A 137 -15.55 2.82 -15.55
CA ALA A 137 -16.71 2.08 -15.03
C ALA A 137 -16.29 1.02 -13.99
N GLU A 138 -15.23 0.27 -14.30
CA GLU A 138 -14.67 -0.73 -13.39
C GLU A 138 -14.07 -0.07 -12.14
N ALA A 139 -13.35 1.05 -12.31
CA ALA A 139 -12.82 1.82 -11.19
C ALA A 139 -13.93 2.28 -10.24
N GLN A 140 -15.05 2.79 -10.78
CA GLN A 140 -16.20 3.21 -9.97
C GLN A 140 -16.83 2.04 -9.23
N GLN A 141 -16.89 0.86 -9.83
CA GLN A 141 -17.40 -0.35 -9.19
C GLN A 141 -16.55 -0.73 -7.98
N GLU A 142 -15.23 -0.80 -8.14
CA GLU A 142 -14.31 -1.12 -7.02
C GLU A 142 -14.35 -0.07 -5.92
N LEU A 143 -14.39 1.22 -6.28
CA LEU A 143 -14.45 2.31 -5.30
C LEU A 143 -15.78 2.32 -4.51
N ARG A 144 -16.92 1.97 -5.16
CA ARG A 144 -18.19 1.80 -4.43
C ARG A 144 -18.11 0.60 -3.49
N ALA A 145 -17.55 -0.51 -3.93
CA ALA A 145 -17.37 -1.69 -3.09
C ALA A 145 -16.51 -1.42 -1.84
N VAL A 146 -15.58 -0.43 -1.88
CA VAL A 146 -14.90 0.05 -0.65
C VAL A 146 -15.89 0.67 0.33
N LEU A 147 -16.87 1.45 -0.16
CA LEU A 147 -17.86 2.15 0.69
C LEU A 147 -18.92 1.21 1.24
N ASP A 148 -19.27 0.19 0.45
CA ASP A 148 -20.34 -0.77 0.75
C ASP A 148 -19.83 -1.94 1.62
N GLU A 149 -18.51 -2.00 1.93
CA GLU A 149 -17.94 -3.08 2.73
C GLU A 149 -18.44 -3.03 4.17
N ALA A 150 -19.20 -4.07 4.56
CA ALA A 150 -19.85 -4.16 5.87
C ALA A 150 -18.92 -4.69 6.97
N ALA A 151 -17.91 -5.47 6.61
CA ALA A 151 -16.98 -6.12 7.53
C ALA A 151 -15.52 -5.97 7.07
N PRO A 152 -15.00 -4.74 6.99
CA PRO A 152 -13.64 -4.52 6.49
C PRO A 152 -12.60 -5.20 7.40
N THR A 153 -11.61 -5.85 6.79
CA THR A 153 -10.50 -6.51 7.51
C THR A 153 -9.80 -5.56 8.49
N ASN A 154 -9.69 -4.28 8.12
CA ASN A 154 -9.13 -3.22 8.97
C ASN A 154 -10.14 -2.07 9.13
N PRO A 155 -11.09 -2.16 10.09
CA PRO A 155 -12.12 -1.12 10.26
C PRO A 155 -11.55 0.29 10.51
N ALA A 156 -10.46 0.39 11.26
CA ALA A 156 -9.80 1.67 11.54
C ALA A 156 -9.21 2.30 10.27
N GLU A 157 -8.50 1.54 9.45
CA GLU A 157 -7.97 2.03 8.17
C GLU A 157 -9.08 2.33 7.17
N TRP A 158 -10.11 1.49 7.12
CA TRP A 158 -11.28 1.73 6.29
C TRP A 158 -11.92 3.08 6.61
N SER A 159 -12.22 3.36 7.89
CA SER A 159 -12.92 4.58 8.30
C SER A 159 -12.06 5.85 8.16
N THR A 160 -10.75 5.76 8.41
CA THR A 160 -9.86 6.93 8.45
C THR A 160 -9.15 7.22 7.12
N ARG A 161 -9.02 6.22 6.25
CA ARG A 161 -8.26 6.35 5.00
C ARG A 161 -9.03 5.89 3.77
N ASP A 162 -9.49 4.61 3.75
CA ASP A 162 -9.94 4.00 2.50
C ASP A 162 -11.29 4.57 2.03
N ALA A 163 -12.28 4.65 2.92
CA ALA A 163 -13.59 5.19 2.59
C ALA A 163 -13.55 6.69 2.25
N PRO A 164 -12.84 7.58 2.99
CA PRO A 164 -12.64 8.96 2.59
C PRO A 164 -11.99 9.11 1.21
N GLN A 165 -10.94 8.34 0.91
CA GLN A 165 -10.29 8.39 -0.39
C GLN A 165 -11.19 7.87 -1.51
N ALA A 166 -11.94 6.80 -1.29
CA ALA A 166 -12.89 6.28 -2.27
C ALA A 166 -13.97 7.32 -2.62
N ARG A 167 -14.54 8.03 -1.62
CA ARG A 167 -15.50 9.13 -1.84
C ARG A 167 -14.88 10.24 -2.69
N THR A 168 -13.67 10.68 -2.36
CA THR A 168 -12.95 11.71 -3.12
C THR A 168 -12.73 11.29 -4.57
N LEU A 169 -12.32 10.03 -4.81
CA LEU A 169 -12.09 9.52 -6.16
C LEU A 169 -13.37 9.37 -6.99
N LEU A 170 -14.50 9.07 -6.34
CA LEU A 170 -15.81 8.96 -6.99
C LEU A 170 -16.40 10.33 -7.34
N SER A 171 -16.17 11.37 -6.52
CA SER A 171 -16.67 12.74 -6.73
C SER A 171 -15.75 13.60 -7.61
N GLY A 172 -14.50 13.20 -7.79
CA GLY A 172 -13.51 13.95 -8.55
C GLY A 172 -13.74 13.92 -10.06
N PRO A 173 -13.13 14.85 -10.82
CA PRO A 173 -13.23 14.87 -12.27
C PRO A 173 -12.77 13.53 -12.87
N ARG A 174 -13.42 13.14 -13.96
CA ARG A 174 -12.99 11.97 -14.76
C ARG A 174 -11.61 12.28 -15.36
N PRO A 175 -10.68 11.32 -15.37
CA PRO A 175 -9.37 11.53 -15.98
C PRO A 175 -9.46 11.83 -17.47
#